data_b41008e005eacf313f6dfa95a917b515
#
_entry.id   b41008e005eacf313f6dfa95a917b515
#
_cell.length_a   1.000
_cell.length_b   1.000
_cell.length_c   1.000
_cell.angle_alpha   90.00
_cell.angle_beta   90.00
_cell.angle_gamma   90.00
#
_symmetry.space_group_name_H-M   'P 1'
#
loop_
_entity.id
_entity.type
_entity.pdbx_description
1 polymer ?
#
loop_
_entity_poly.entity_id
_entity_poly.type
_entity_poly.pdbx_seq_one_letter_code
_entity_poly.pdbx_strand_id
1 'polypeptide(L)'
;MLKLSSKINKIKRYNCETPNQHGGDEHEHEHEHEHEHEHEHEHEHEEYQYLNLLNDILEHGVLEKGRNGNTLSIFGSAMHFSLENGKIPILTSKKTAWKTCLKELLWFIRGDTNNEHLQRDGVHIWDGNGSREFLDSRGLSNNRVGDLGPIYGHQWRHFNADYQTCDTDYSGQGVDQLQEIIDTLKNPETRTSRRMVMTAWNPCKLNEMALPPCHILCQFNVTDGTKLSCSMTQRSNDECCGTPFNIASYSFLTHLLAKHCGLEAYEFIYFKGNCHIYEEHIEGAKLQLQRVPYPFPKVSIQRIRENISDYQVEDFEVHEYQHHPPINFQMVA
;
A
#
# COMPACT_ATOMS: atom_id res chain seq x y z
N MET A 1 -0.99 -41.21 -3.01
CA MET A 1 -1.03 -40.46 -1.75
C MET A 1 0.11 -39.42 -1.81
N LEU A 2 -0.19 -38.25 -2.31
CA LEU A 2 0.75 -37.13 -2.39
C LEU A 2 0.66 -36.36 -1.07
N LYS A 3 1.78 -36.26 -0.35
CA LYS A 3 1.90 -35.45 0.87
C LYS A 3 1.88 -33.97 0.48
N LEU A 4 0.76 -33.28 0.73
CA LEU A 4 0.74 -31.83 0.76
C LEU A 4 1.59 -31.36 1.95
N SER A 5 2.75 -30.78 1.64
CA SER A 5 3.56 -30.03 2.60
C SER A 5 2.92 -28.64 2.76
N SER A 6 2.13 -28.45 3.81
CA SER A 6 1.63 -27.13 4.21
C SER A 6 2.77 -26.32 4.82
N LYS A 7 3.53 -25.60 4.00
CA LYS A 7 4.34 -24.48 4.48
C LYS A 7 3.47 -23.23 4.53
N ILE A 8 2.67 -23.10 5.58
CA ILE A 8 2.14 -21.82 5.97
C ILE A 8 3.33 -20.99 6.43
N ASN A 9 3.71 -19.98 5.67
CA ASN A 9 4.69 -18.99 6.10
C ASN A 9 4.16 -18.36 7.39
N LYS A 10 4.76 -18.73 8.52
CA LYS A 10 4.46 -18.11 9.81
C LYS A 10 4.82 -16.63 9.69
N ILE A 11 3.85 -15.75 9.83
CA ILE A 11 4.07 -14.33 10.05
C ILE A 11 4.97 -14.22 11.28
N LYS A 12 6.26 -13.97 11.08
CA LYS A 12 7.18 -13.72 12.19
C LYS A 12 6.83 -12.34 12.75
N ARG A 13 6.17 -12.31 13.90
CA ARG A 13 6.09 -11.09 14.70
C ARG A 13 7.49 -10.84 15.25
N TYR A 14 8.09 -9.71 14.88
CA TYR A 14 9.32 -9.26 15.52
C TYR A 14 8.94 -8.75 16.93
N ASN A 15 9.32 -9.55 17.95
CA ASN A 15 9.20 -9.11 19.33
C ASN A 15 10.27 -8.06 19.61
N CYS A 16 9.86 -6.85 19.90
CA CYS A 16 10.70 -5.87 20.57
C CYS A 16 10.74 -6.28 22.03
N GLU A 17 11.79 -6.97 22.46
CA GLU A 17 12.00 -7.28 23.88
C GLU A 17 12.51 -6.04 24.60
N THR A 18 11.71 -5.54 25.54
CA THR A 18 12.15 -4.61 26.55
C THR A 18 13.00 -5.36 27.59
N PRO A 19 14.14 -4.84 28.07
CA PRO A 19 14.92 -5.52 29.09
C PRO A 19 14.21 -5.41 30.45
N ASN A 20 13.76 -6.55 30.98
CA ASN A 20 13.32 -6.65 32.36
C ASN A 20 14.54 -6.65 33.29
N GLN A 21 14.64 -5.61 34.13
CA GLN A 21 15.45 -5.62 35.33
C GLN A 21 14.71 -6.39 36.44
N HIS A 22 15.28 -7.48 36.94
CA HIS A 22 15.17 -7.87 38.35
C HIS A 22 16.33 -8.79 38.73
N GLY A 23 16.91 -8.46 39.87
CA GLY A 23 18.12 -9.03 40.40
C GLY A 23 17.95 -10.23 41.33
N GLY A 24 19.08 -10.79 41.65
CA GLY A 24 19.40 -11.56 42.90
C GLY A 24 19.28 -13.05 42.76
N ASP A 25 20.32 -13.83 42.74
CA ASP A 25 21.12 -14.41 43.82
C ASP A 25 22.17 -15.43 43.31
N GLU A 26 23.25 -15.45 44.01
CA GLU A 26 24.48 -16.20 43.79
C GLU A 26 24.28 -17.72 43.90
N HIS A 27 24.93 -18.49 43.01
CA HIS A 27 25.68 -19.69 43.37
C HIS A 27 26.69 -20.08 42.25
N GLU A 28 27.95 -20.24 42.70
CA GLU A 28 29.08 -20.72 41.92
C GLU A 28 28.87 -22.17 41.44
N HIS A 29 29.31 -22.46 40.20
CA HIS A 29 30.12 -23.63 39.83
C HIS A 29 30.60 -23.62 38.38
N GLU A 30 31.91 -23.65 38.27
CA GLU A 30 32.81 -24.31 37.28
C GLU A 30 32.54 -24.20 35.76
N HIS A 31 33.61 -23.72 35.16
CA HIS A 31 34.09 -23.66 33.79
C HIS A 31 33.64 -24.79 32.84
N GLU A 32 32.97 -24.40 31.76
CA GLU A 32 33.20 -24.94 30.41
C GLU A 32 33.15 -23.80 29.42
N HIS A 33 34.23 -23.62 28.66
CA HIS A 33 34.30 -22.64 27.56
C HIS A 33 33.48 -23.20 26.38
N GLU A 34 32.24 -22.80 26.29
CA GLU A 34 31.49 -22.82 25.04
C GLU A 34 31.63 -21.47 24.38
N HIS A 35 32.30 -21.41 23.23
CA HIS A 35 32.25 -20.30 22.31
C HIS A 35 30.82 -20.23 21.80
N GLU A 36 29.99 -19.46 22.45
CA GLU A 36 28.73 -18.95 21.87
C GLU A 36 29.11 -18.04 20.70
N HIS A 37 29.02 -18.58 19.49
CA HIS A 37 28.87 -17.74 18.30
C HIS A 37 27.55 -17.02 18.47
N GLU A 38 27.60 -15.78 18.92
CA GLU A 38 26.54 -14.80 18.73
C GLU A 38 26.34 -14.69 17.20
N HIS A 39 25.44 -15.49 16.66
CA HIS A 39 24.83 -15.19 15.38
C HIS A 39 24.01 -13.91 15.60
N GLU A 40 24.62 -12.74 15.35
CA GLU A 40 23.87 -11.55 14.99
C GLU A 40 22.91 -11.98 13.87
N HIS A 41 21.63 -12.14 14.21
CA HIS A 41 20.58 -12.20 13.21
C HIS A 41 20.58 -10.84 12.52
N GLU A 42 21.37 -10.68 11.46
CA GLU A 42 21.15 -9.62 10.48
C GLU A 42 19.68 -9.68 10.12
N HIS A 43 18.92 -8.67 10.55
CA HIS A 43 17.51 -8.57 10.19
C HIS A 43 17.44 -8.45 8.67
N GLU A 44 16.97 -9.51 8.04
CA GLU A 44 16.80 -9.55 6.59
C GLU A 44 16.01 -8.32 6.14
N HIS A 45 16.50 -7.61 5.10
CA HIS A 45 15.88 -6.37 4.61
C HIS A 45 14.41 -6.62 4.23
N GLU A 46 13.47 -5.78 4.71
CA GLU A 46 12.03 -6.00 4.57
C GLU A 46 11.55 -6.08 3.11
N GLU A 47 12.30 -5.53 2.14
CA GLU A 47 12.01 -5.64 0.71
C GLU A 47 12.11 -7.08 0.18
N TYR A 48 12.82 -7.97 0.88
CA TYR A 48 12.85 -9.38 0.52
C TYR A 48 11.49 -10.07 0.61
N GLN A 49 10.56 -9.57 1.41
CA GLN A 49 9.18 -10.07 1.41
C GLN A 49 8.55 -9.95 0.02
N TYR A 50 8.80 -8.82 -0.66
CA TYR A 50 8.34 -8.59 -2.02
C TYR A 50 9.13 -9.43 -3.05
N LEU A 51 10.45 -9.46 -2.95
CA LEU A 51 11.29 -10.23 -3.86
C LEU A 51 11.02 -11.74 -3.73
N ASN A 52 10.84 -12.25 -2.53
CA ASN A 52 10.48 -13.65 -2.30
C ASN A 52 9.13 -13.99 -2.91
N LEU A 53 8.14 -13.07 -2.83
CA LEU A 53 6.85 -13.27 -3.49
C LEU A 53 7.00 -13.31 -5.02
N LEU A 54 7.81 -12.44 -5.63
CA LEU A 54 8.09 -12.53 -7.06
C LEU A 54 8.69 -13.89 -7.44
N ASN A 55 9.66 -14.38 -6.64
CA ASN A 55 10.28 -15.68 -6.86
C ASN A 55 9.27 -16.82 -6.72
N ASP A 56 8.44 -16.79 -5.68
CA ASP A 56 7.40 -17.79 -5.45
C ASP A 56 6.42 -17.88 -6.62
N ILE A 57 6.01 -16.73 -7.19
CA ILE A 57 5.13 -16.70 -8.36
C ILE A 57 5.84 -17.27 -9.59
N LEU A 58 7.11 -16.94 -9.81
CA LEU A 58 7.87 -17.45 -10.97
C LEU A 58 8.12 -18.95 -10.89
N GLU A 59 8.32 -19.50 -9.69
CA GLU A 59 8.61 -20.93 -9.49
C GLU A 59 7.36 -21.79 -9.34
N HIS A 60 6.30 -21.27 -8.72
CA HIS A 60 5.15 -22.06 -8.29
C HIS A 60 3.82 -21.52 -8.82
N GLY A 61 3.82 -20.36 -9.49
CA GLY A 61 2.62 -19.74 -10.04
C GLY A 61 1.96 -20.60 -11.11
N VAL A 62 0.64 -20.58 -11.12
CA VAL A 62 -0.18 -21.26 -12.15
C VAL A 62 -0.42 -20.30 -13.29
N LEU A 63 -0.19 -20.77 -14.52
CA LEU A 63 -0.49 -19.99 -15.72
C LEU A 63 -2.02 -19.89 -15.92
N GLU A 64 -2.53 -18.69 -15.89
CA GLU A 64 -3.93 -18.37 -16.10
C GLU A 64 -4.12 -17.44 -17.29
N LYS A 65 -5.18 -17.67 -18.06
CA LYS A 65 -5.59 -16.77 -19.14
C LYS A 65 -6.54 -15.73 -18.58
N GLY A 66 -6.04 -14.52 -18.41
CA GLY A 66 -6.84 -13.38 -17.95
C GLY A 66 -7.48 -12.61 -19.09
N ARG A 67 -8.35 -11.67 -18.72
CA ARG A 67 -8.99 -10.74 -19.69
C ARG A 67 -7.95 -9.90 -20.44
N ASN A 68 -6.88 -9.51 -19.76
CA ASN A 68 -5.88 -8.55 -20.26
C ASN A 68 -4.54 -9.22 -20.61
N GLY A 69 -4.47 -10.55 -20.66
CA GLY A 69 -3.24 -11.29 -20.96
C GLY A 69 -3.05 -12.51 -20.07
N ASN A 70 -2.01 -13.29 -20.36
CA ASN A 70 -1.63 -14.44 -19.56
C ASN A 70 -0.86 -13.98 -18.31
N THR A 71 -1.13 -14.63 -17.19
CA THR A 71 -0.45 -14.36 -15.93
C THR A 71 0.01 -15.65 -15.25
N LEU A 72 1.17 -15.59 -14.58
CA LEU A 72 1.49 -16.54 -13.52
C LEU A 72 0.91 -16.00 -12.22
N SER A 73 0.18 -16.81 -11.47
CA SER A 73 -0.46 -16.35 -10.24
C SER A 73 -0.39 -17.35 -9.10
N ILE A 74 -0.40 -16.79 -7.86
CA ILE A 74 -0.68 -17.51 -6.62
C ILE A 74 -1.79 -16.78 -5.87
N PHE A 75 -2.48 -17.46 -4.95
CA PHE A 75 -3.54 -16.84 -4.15
C PHE A 75 -3.16 -16.78 -2.68
N GLY A 76 -3.14 -15.56 -2.15
CA GLY A 76 -2.90 -15.27 -0.75
C GLY A 76 -1.42 -15.01 -0.41
N SER A 77 -1.13 -13.80 0.04
CA SER A 77 0.16 -13.38 0.59
C SER A 77 -0.03 -12.27 1.60
N ALA A 78 0.96 -12.03 2.44
CA ALA A 78 1.01 -10.89 3.35
C ALA A 78 2.43 -10.35 3.47
N MET A 79 2.54 -9.03 3.63
CA MET A 79 3.80 -8.33 3.88
C MET A 79 3.64 -7.40 5.07
N HIS A 80 4.72 -7.15 5.79
CA HIS A 80 4.75 -6.28 6.95
C HIS A 80 5.97 -5.36 6.89
N PHE A 81 5.74 -4.04 6.94
CA PHE A 81 6.77 -3.02 6.86
C PHE A 81 6.73 -2.12 8.09
N SER A 82 7.87 -1.91 8.73
CA SER A 82 8.01 -0.90 9.75
C SER A 82 8.08 0.50 9.12
N LEU A 83 7.39 1.46 9.72
CA LEU A 83 7.41 2.87 9.34
C LEU A 83 8.10 3.75 10.39
N GLU A 84 8.66 3.15 11.43
CA GLU A 84 9.29 3.85 12.53
C GLU A 84 10.46 4.73 12.06
N ASN A 85 10.69 5.83 12.77
CA ASN A 85 11.75 6.80 12.48
C ASN A 85 11.68 7.41 11.07
N GLY A 86 10.47 7.52 10.52
CA GLY A 86 10.25 8.08 9.19
C GLY A 86 10.56 7.12 8.04
N LYS A 87 10.92 5.87 8.31
CA LYS A 87 11.18 4.86 7.27
C LYS A 87 9.94 4.70 6.37
N ILE A 88 10.18 4.66 5.05
CA ILE A 88 9.12 4.44 4.07
C ILE A 88 9.55 3.38 3.04
N PRO A 89 8.78 2.28 2.89
CA PRO A 89 9.14 1.18 1.99
C PRO A 89 8.86 1.52 0.53
N ILE A 90 9.63 2.45 -0.01
CA ILE A 90 9.73 2.67 -1.46
C ILE A 90 10.77 1.70 -1.99
N LEU A 91 10.37 0.78 -2.88
CA LEU A 91 11.28 -0.26 -3.36
C LEU A 91 12.57 0.32 -3.90
N THR A 92 13.67 -0.36 -3.61
CA THR A 92 15.03 0.03 -3.97
C THR A 92 15.64 -0.89 -5.03
N SER A 93 15.15 -2.12 -5.17
CA SER A 93 15.56 -3.07 -6.22
C SER A 93 15.22 -2.59 -7.63
N LYS A 94 14.34 -1.61 -7.76
CA LYS A 94 14.13 -0.80 -8.96
C LYS A 94 13.68 0.62 -8.58
N LYS A 95 13.94 1.59 -9.44
CA LYS A 95 13.42 2.95 -9.24
C LYS A 95 11.89 2.96 -9.25
N THR A 96 11.27 3.45 -8.19
CA THR A 96 9.83 3.65 -8.09
C THR A 96 9.49 5.14 -8.25
N ALA A 97 8.52 5.46 -9.09
CA ALA A 97 8.06 6.83 -9.33
C ALA A 97 7.18 7.33 -8.15
N TRP A 98 7.76 7.45 -6.96
CA TRP A 98 7.04 7.77 -5.73
C TRP A 98 6.27 9.09 -5.76
N LYS A 99 6.74 10.11 -6.54
CA LYS A 99 5.99 11.37 -6.70
C LYS A 99 4.67 11.16 -7.46
N THR A 100 4.67 10.29 -8.47
CA THR A 100 3.46 9.90 -9.19
C THR A 100 2.49 9.19 -8.26
N CYS A 101 3.00 8.26 -7.45
CA CYS A 101 2.24 7.55 -6.43
C CYS A 101 1.62 8.52 -5.40
N LEU A 102 2.40 9.47 -4.89
CA LEU A 102 1.92 10.46 -3.93
C LEU A 102 0.87 11.41 -4.53
N LYS A 103 1.03 11.83 -5.79
CA LYS A 103 0.04 12.66 -6.50
C LYS A 103 -1.30 11.94 -6.62
N GLU A 104 -1.28 10.67 -6.99
CA GLU A 104 -2.49 9.83 -7.05
C GLU A 104 -3.15 9.70 -5.67
N LEU A 105 -2.38 9.41 -4.62
CA LEU A 105 -2.89 9.31 -3.26
C LEU A 105 -3.57 10.61 -2.81
N LEU A 106 -2.93 11.76 -3.03
CA LEU A 106 -3.50 13.06 -2.68
C LEU A 106 -4.77 13.36 -3.49
N TRP A 107 -4.84 12.90 -4.73
CA TRP A 107 -6.02 12.99 -5.57
C TRP A 107 -7.18 12.12 -5.00
N PHE A 108 -6.92 10.89 -4.55
CA PHE A 108 -7.92 10.10 -3.82
C PHE A 108 -8.38 10.79 -2.53
N ILE A 109 -7.46 11.35 -1.74
CA ILE A 109 -7.75 12.05 -0.48
C ILE A 109 -8.68 13.25 -0.71
N ARG A 110 -8.59 13.93 -1.85
CA ARG A 110 -9.51 15.01 -2.23
C ARG A 110 -10.90 14.53 -2.66
N GLY A 111 -11.12 13.22 -2.79
CA GLY A 111 -12.37 12.67 -3.31
C GLY A 111 -12.52 12.82 -4.83
N ASP A 112 -11.44 13.16 -5.51
CA ASP A 112 -11.44 13.46 -6.94
C ASP A 112 -11.49 12.17 -7.78
N THR A 113 -12.19 12.22 -8.90
CA THR A 113 -12.34 11.12 -9.87
C THR A 113 -12.14 11.59 -11.32
N ASN A 114 -11.67 12.83 -11.48
CA ASN A 114 -11.39 13.42 -12.77
C ASN A 114 -9.92 13.20 -13.17
N ASN A 115 -9.68 12.33 -14.17
CA ASN A 115 -8.33 12.04 -14.65
C ASN A 115 -7.62 13.26 -15.25
N GLU A 116 -8.34 14.24 -15.77
CA GLU A 116 -7.71 15.46 -16.31
C GLU A 116 -6.91 16.22 -15.24
N HIS A 117 -7.32 16.13 -13.97
CA HIS A 117 -6.56 16.74 -12.88
C HIS A 117 -5.22 16.03 -12.67
N LEU A 118 -5.18 14.71 -12.75
CA LEU A 118 -3.92 13.95 -12.72
C LEU A 118 -3.04 14.26 -13.93
N GLN A 119 -3.62 14.35 -15.12
CA GLN A 119 -2.88 14.69 -16.36
C GLN A 119 -2.21 16.06 -16.26
N ARG A 120 -2.90 17.09 -15.71
CA ARG A 120 -2.31 18.41 -15.45
C ARG A 120 -1.09 18.34 -14.53
N ASP A 121 -1.09 17.38 -13.60
CA ASP A 121 0.01 17.12 -12.69
C ASP A 121 1.08 16.19 -13.30
N GLY A 122 0.96 15.83 -14.59
CA GLY A 122 1.87 14.94 -15.30
C GLY A 122 1.76 13.47 -14.89
N VAL A 123 0.59 13.04 -14.43
CA VAL A 123 0.27 11.65 -14.06
C VAL A 123 -0.67 11.06 -15.09
N HIS A 124 -0.24 9.95 -15.73
CA HIS A 124 -0.92 9.34 -16.89
C HIS A 124 -1.38 7.90 -16.64
N ILE A 125 -1.32 7.44 -15.39
CA ILE A 125 -1.63 6.04 -15.04
C ILE A 125 -3.09 5.65 -15.23
N TRP A 126 -4.01 6.62 -15.31
CA TRP A 126 -5.44 6.44 -15.53
C TRP A 126 -5.91 6.77 -16.95
N ASP A 127 -5.01 7.17 -17.85
CA ASP A 127 -5.38 7.60 -19.21
C ASP A 127 -6.10 6.49 -19.98
N GLY A 128 -5.61 5.26 -19.89
CA GLY A 128 -6.24 4.11 -20.52
C GLY A 128 -7.67 3.87 -20.02
N ASN A 129 -7.87 3.91 -18.70
CA ASN A 129 -9.18 3.67 -18.09
C ASN A 129 -10.16 4.84 -18.27
N GLY A 130 -9.66 6.06 -18.47
CA GLY A 130 -10.44 7.26 -18.75
C GLY A 130 -10.69 7.51 -20.25
N SER A 131 -10.18 6.66 -21.14
CA SER A 131 -10.37 6.80 -22.58
C SER A 131 -11.81 6.53 -23.01
N ARG A 132 -12.24 7.13 -24.14
CA ARG A 132 -13.59 6.88 -24.68
C ARG A 132 -13.82 5.39 -24.94
N GLU A 133 -12.83 4.74 -25.54
CA GLU A 133 -12.91 3.31 -25.89
C GLU A 133 -13.10 2.43 -24.65
N PHE A 134 -12.33 2.69 -23.60
CA PHE A 134 -12.42 1.91 -22.36
C PHE A 134 -13.74 2.15 -21.63
N LEU A 135 -14.17 3.41 -21.49
CA LEU A 135 -15.45 3.76 -20.86
C LEU A 135 -16.63 3.12 -21.59
N ASP A 136 -16.62 3.15 -22.92
CA ASP A 136 -17.67 2.49 -23.73
C ASP A 136 -17.67 0.98 -23.53
N SER A 137 -16.51 0.35 -23.47
CA SER A 137 -16.37 -1.08 -23.18
C SER A 137 -16.93 -1.49 -21.82
N ARG A 138 -16.98 -0.55 -20.88
CA ARG A 138 -17.56 -0.70 -19.54
C ARG A 138 -19.05 -0.36 -19.48
N GLY A 139 -19.65 0.11 -20.59
CA GLY A 139 -21.03 0.60 -20.61
C GLY A 139 -21.19 2.00 -20.02
N LEU A 140 -20.10 2.75 -19.83
CA LEU A 140 -20.07 4.10 -19.29
C LEU A 140 -20.07 5.16 -20.39
N SER A 141 -20.89 4.97 -21.42
CA SER A 141 -20.96 5.88 -22.59
C SER A 141 -21.42 7.30 -22.24
N ASN A 142 -22.12 7.48 -21.12
CA ASN A 142 -22.57 8.77 -20.64
C ASN A 142 -21.49 9.56 -19.91
N ASN A 143 -20.44 8.89 -19.42
CA ASN A 143 -19.31 9.57 -18.79
C ASN A 143 -18.52 10.30 -19.87
N ARG A 144 -18.11 11.55 -19.60
CA ARG A 144 -17.14 12.20 -20.47
C ARG A 144 -15.77 11.52 -20.37
N VAL A 145 -14.90 11.71 -21.37
CA VAL A 145 -13.52 11.26 -21.31
C VAL A 145 -12.86 11.82 -20.05
N GLY A 146 -12.17 10.95 -19.31
CA GLY A 146 -11.52 11.30 -18.04
C GLY A 146 -12.41 11.22 -16.81
N ASP A 147 -13.72 11.03 -16.95
CA ASP A 147 -14.63 10.77 -15.83
C ASP A 147 -14.61 9.25 -15.47
N LEU A 148 -13.93 8.93 -14.38
CA LEU A 148 -13.70 7.54 -13.98
C LEU A 148 -14.85 6.94 -13.15
N GLY A 149 -15.92 7.71 -12.92
CA GLY A 149 -17.02 7.26 -12.07
C GLY A 149 -16.66 7.29 -10.58
N PRO A 150 -17.51 6.71 -9.71
CA PRO A 150 -17.38 6.79 -8.25
C PRO A 150 -16.27 5.85 -7.71
N ILE A 151 -15.04 5.96 -8.24
CA ILE A 151 -13.89 5.16 -7.81
C ILE A 151 -13.31 5.64 -6.47
N TYR A 152 -12.24 5.04 -6.02
CA TYR A 152 -11.49 5.25 -4.76
C TYR A 152 -11.79 6.52 -3.98
N GLY A 153 -11.45 7.70 -4.53
CA GLY A 153 -11.61 8.98 -3.84
C GLY A 153 -13.05 9.30 -3.49
N HIS A 154 -13.97 9.04 -4.43
CA HIS A 154 -15.40 9.22 -4.16
C HIS A 154 -15.89 8.31 -3.04
N GLN A 155 -15.50 7.03 -3.03
CA GLN A 155 -15.89 6.11 -1.96
C GLN A 155 -15.27 6.51 -0.62
N TRP A 156 -14.05 7.01 -0.58
CA TRP A 156 -13.41 7.44 0.65
C TRP A 156 -14.06 8.67 1.28
N ARG A 157 -14.51 9.62 0.47
CA ARG A 157 -15.01 10.93 0.92
C ARG A 157 -16.54 11.09 0.85
N HIS A 158 -17.20 10.32 0.00
CA HIS A 158 -18.62 10.46 -0.31
C HIS A 158 -19.28 9.08 -0.48
N PHE A 159 -18.96 8.12 0.40
CA PHE A 159 -19.46 6.74 0.29
C PHE A 159 -20.98 6.74 0.19
N ASN A 160 -21.49 6.06 -0.84
CA ASN A 160 -22.92 5.93 -1.12
C ASN A 160 -23.65 7.23 -1.49
N ALA A 161 -22.95 8.33 -1.79
CA ALA A 161 -23.56 9.45 -2.47
C ALA A 161 -23.93 9.06 -3.92
N ASP A 162 -25.02 9.61 -4.43
CA ASP A 162 -25.43 9.36 -5.82
C ASP A 162 -24.50 10.09 -6.79
N TYR A 163 -23.68 9.30 -7.49
CA TYR A 163 -22.70 9.82 -8.42
C TYR A 163 -23.39 10.39 -9.67
N GLN A 164 -23.02 11.61 -10.04
CA GLN A 164 -23.49 12.28 -11.26
C GLN A 164 -22.35 12.39 -12.30
N THR A 165 -21.32 13.16 -11.98
CA THR A 165 -20.12 13.34 -12.80
C THR A 165 -18.91 13.62 -11.90
N CYS A 166 -17.72 13.53 -12.47
CA CYS A 166 -16.48 13.89 -11.78
C CYS A 166 -16.35 15.41 -11.48
N ASP A 167 -17.24 16.24 -12.03
CA ASP A 167 -17.23 17.70 -11.81
C ASP A 167 -18.31 18.14 -10.80
N THR A 168 -19.10 17.21 -10.28
CA THR A 168 -20.16 17.50 -9.31
C THR A 168 -19.58 17.71 -7.91
N ASP A 169 -20.08 18.73 -7.21
CA ASP A 169 -19.78 18.94 -5.79
C ASP A 169 -20.61 17.99 -4.94
N TYR A 170 -19.92 17.07 -4.25
CA TYR A 170 -20.53 16.10 -3.33
C TYR A 170 -20.41 16.51 -1.86
N SER A 171 -20.04 17.75 -1.55
CA SER A 171 -19.90 18.23 -0.18
C SER A 171 -21.17 17.96 0.64
N GLY A 172 -21.02 17.30 1.80
CA GLY A 172 -22.14 16.93 2.68
C GLY A 172 -23.01 15.78 2.19
N GLN A 173 -22.61 15.09 1.09
CA GLN A 173 -23.32 13.92 0.59
C GLN A 173 -22.58 12.63 0.92
N GLY A 174 -23.33 11.56 1.22
CA GLY A 174 -22.76 10.24 1.58
C GLY A 174 -22.03 10.27 2.90
N VAL A 175 -21.12 9.32 3.09
CA VAL A 175 -20.29 9.18 4.29
C VAL A 175 -18.84 9.53 3.96
N ASP A 176 -18.27 10.49 4.67
CA ASP A 176 -16.85 10.83 4.60
C ASP A 176 -16.04 9.91 5.55
N GLN A 177 -15.72 8.70 5.06
CA GLN A 177 -15.01 7.69 5.84
C GLN A 177 -13.63 8.19 6.32
N LEU A 178 -12.92 8.95 5.48
CA LEU A 178 -11.60 9.46 5.81
C LEU A 178 -11.67 10.51 6.93
N GLN A 179 -12.64 11.42 6.87
CA GLN A 179 -12.81 12.43 7.93
C GLN A 179 -13.23 11.79 9.26
N GLU A 180 -14.14 10.81 9.25
CA GLU A 180 -14.52 10.08 10.46
C GLU A 180 -13.33 9.38 11.12
N ILE A 181 -12.41 8.81 10.32
CA ILE A 181 -11.16 8.22 10.83
C ILE A 181 -10.26 9.29 11.43
N ILE A 182 -10.08 10.44 10.77
CA ILE A 182 -9.28 11.56 11.26
C ILE A 182 -9.82 12.07 12.59
N ASP A 183 -11.14 12.27 12.70
CA ASP A 183 -11.79 12.74 13.92
C ASP A 183 -11.61 11.73 15.07
N THR A 184 -11.69 10.45 14.76
CA THR A 184 -11.44 9.36 15.72
C THR A 184 -9.98 9.34 16.17
N LEU A 185 -9.03 9.51 15.26
CA LEU A 185 -7.58 9.52 15.58
C LEU A 185 -7.15 10.75 16.39
N LYS A 186 -7.74 11.92 16.12
CA LYS A 186 -7.44 13.17 16.84
C LYS A 186 -7.92 13.15 18.29
N ASN A 187 -8.96 12.39 18.59
CA ASN A 187 -9.52 12.33 19.93
C ASN A 187 -8.84 11.22 20.76
N PRO A 188 -8.12 11.55 21.85
CA PRO A 188 -7.46 10.57 22.72
C PRO A 188 -8.39 9.48 23.29
N GLU A 189 -9.68 9.79 23.49
CA GLU A 189 -10.64 8.85 24.06
C GLU A 189 -11.14 7.81 23.05
N THR A 190 -11.07 8.13 21.75
CA THR A 190 -11.60 7.27 20.69
C THR A 190 -10.54 6.66 19.78
N ARG A 191 -9.30 7.18 19.78
CA ARG A 191 -8.22 6.78 18.85
C ARG A 191 -7.85 5.30 18.88
N THR A 192 -8.21 4.57 19.94
CA THR A 192 -8.01 3.12 20.04
C THR A 192 -9.20 2.31 19.52
N SER A 193 -10.15 2.96 18.84
CA SER A 193 -11.31 2.30 18.25
C SER A 193 -10.88 1.26 17.21
N ARG A 194 -11.48 0.07 17.25
CA ARG A 194 -11.30 -1.00 16.26
C ARG A 194 -12.23 -0.85 15.05
N ARG A 195 -12.93 0.29 14.91
CA ARG A 195 -13.90 0.57 13.85
C ARG A 195 -13.36 1.54 12.79
N MET A 196 -12.09 1.88 12.85
CA MET A 196 -11.45 2.74 11.84
C MET A 196 -11.17 1.96 10.56
N VAL A 197 -12.22 1.75 9.79
CA VAL A 197 -12.22 1.00 8.53
C VAL A 197 -12.65 1.91 7.41
N MET A 198 -11.90 1.93 6.31
CA MET A 198 -12.21 2.67 5.10
C MET A 198 -12.23 1.71 3.91
N THR A 199 -13.35 1.67 3.19
CA THR A 199 -13.52 0.79 2.04
C THR A 199 -13.78 1.58 0.76
N ALA A 200 -13.14 1.15 -0.32
CA ALA A 200 -13.44 1.60 -1.67
C ALA A 200 -14.40 0.64 -2.41
N TRP A 201 -14.59 -0.58 -1.86
CA TRP A 201 -15.45 -1.59 -2.46
C TRP A 201 -16.90 -1.34 -2.11
N ASN A 202 -17.68 -0.93 -3.10
CA ASN A 202 -19.11 -0.71 -2.99
C ASN A 202 -19.84 -1.57 -4.03
N PRO A 203 -20.39 -2.75 -3.65
CA PRO A 203 -21.03 -3.67 -4.59
C PRO A 203 -22.16 -3.03 -5.40
N CYS A 204 -22.85 -2.04 -4.84
CA CYS A 204 -23.95 -1.35 -5.51
C CYS A 204 -23.48 -0.41 -6.63
N LYS A 205 -22.19 -0.02 -6.63
CA LYS A 205 -21.64 1.00 -7.52
C LYS A 205 -20.55 0.48 -8.48
N LEU A 206 -20.20 -0.80 -8.45
CA LEU A 206 -19.11 -1.37 -9.28
C LEU A 206 -19.30 -1.17 -10.77
N ASN A 207 -20.56 -1.20 -11.24
CA ASN A 207 -20.89 -1.02 -12.66
C ASN A 207 -20.82 0.45 -13.12
N GLU A 208 -20.78 1.39 -12.18
CA GLU A 208 -20.63 2.82 -12.44
C GLU A 208 -19.15 3.25 -12.46
N MET A 209 -18.23 2.35 -12.08
CA MET A 209 -16.79 2.60 -12.00
C MET A 209 -16.08 2.18 -13.28
N ALA A 210 -15.19 3.03 -13.79
CA ALA A 210 -14.31 2.68 -14.90
C ALA A 210 -13.50 1.42 -14.55
N LEU A 211 -12.98 1.34 -13.34
CA LEU A 211 -12.25 0.18 -12.84
C LEU A 211 -12.69 -0.14 -11.40
N PRO A 212 -13.25 -1.35 -11.12
CA PRO A 212 -13.51 -1.79 -9.75
C PRO A 212 -12.23 -1.80 -8.90
N PRO A 213 -12.26 -1.30 -7.64
CA PRO A 213 -11.10 -1.14 -6.81
C PRO A 213 -10.30 -2.44 -6.63
N CYS A 214 -8.98 -2.38 -6.79
CA CYS A 214 -8.06 -3.48 -6.48
C CYS A 214 -7.71 -3.48 -4.98
N HIS A 215 -7.28 -2.34 -4.42
CA HIS A 215 -7.13 -2.17 -2.98
C HIS A 215 -8.50 -1.76 -2.39
N ILE A 216 -9.13 -2.72 -1.72
CA ILE A 216 -10.57 -2.67 -1.41
C ILE A 216 -10.87 -2.08 -0.04
N LEU A 217 -9.98 -2.29 0.92
CA LEU A 217 -10.20 -1.98 2.33
C LEU A 217 -8.89 -1.63 3.01
N CYS A 218 -8.88 -0.60 3.85
CA CYS A 218 -7.84 -0.44 4.85
C CYS A 218 -8.44 -0.24 6.24
N GLN A 219 -7.69 -0.61 7.26
CA GLN A 219 -8.04 -0.45 8.65
C GLN A 219 -6.87 0.18 9.40
N PHE A 220 -7.19 1.11 10.29
CA PHE A 220 -6.21 1.78 11.14
C PHE A 220 -6.32 1.31 12.58
N ASN A 221 -5.18 1.29 13.27
CA ASN A 221 -5.09 0.93 14.67
C ASN A 221 -4.04 1.80 15.37
N VAL A 222 -4.32 2.20 16.61
CA VAL A 222 -3.36 2.91 17.44
C VAL A 222 -2.93 2.03 18.60
N THR A 223 -1.61 1.81 18.70
CA THR A 223 -0.96 1.05 19.78
C THR A 223 -0.16 2.02 20.66
N ASP A 224 -0.02 1.70 21.94
CA ASP A 224 0.70 2.53 22.93
C ASP A 224 0.25 4.01 22.95
N GLY A 225 -0.98 4.28 22.56
CA GLY A 225 -1.60 5.60 22.56
C GLY A 225 -1.12 6.56 21.46
N THR A 226 -0.01 6.28 20.77
CA THR A 226 0.58 7.17 19.75
C THR A 226 0.99 6.49 18.45
N LYS A 227 1.19 5.19 18.44
CA LYS A 227 1.71 4.43 17.28
C LYS A 227 0.59 4.03 16.33
N LEU A 228 0.56 4.65 15.15
CA LEU A 228 -0.44 4.39 14.11
C LEU A 228 0.02 3.30 13.16
N SER A 229 -0.78 2.23 13.08
CA SER A 229 -0.65 1.15 12.09
C SER A 229 -1.75 1.25 11.04
N CYS A 230 -1.43 0.85 9.81
CA CYS A 230 -2.40 0.66 8.74
C CYS A 230 -2.30 -0.77 8.21
N SER A 231 -3.43 -1.46 8.08
CA SER A 231 -3.52 -2.67 7.28
C SER A 231 -4.34 -2.41 6.03
N MET A 232 -3.93 -2.98 4.89
CA MET A 232 -4.66 -2.85 3.62
C MET A 232 -4.86 -4.23 2.99
N THR A 233 -6.07 -4.46 2.50
CA THR A 233 -6.44 -5.66 1.77
C THR A 233 -6.63 -5.33 0.30
N GLN A 234 -5.91 -6.04 -0.56
CA GLN A 234 -6.00 -5.92 -2.01
C GLN A 234 -6.39 -7.26 -2.64
N ARG A 235 -7.45 -7.24 -3.47
CA ARG A 235 -8.01 -8.45 -4.09
C ARG A 235 -7.21 -8.96 -5.28
N SER A 236 -6.54 -8.06 -6.00
CA SER A 236 -5.83 -8.34 -7.25
C SER A 236 -4.58 -7.46 -7.31
N ASN A 237 -3.43 -8.10 -7.50
CA ASN A 237 -2.12 -7.48 -7.35
C ASN A 237 -1.27 -7.79 -8.58
N ASP A 238 -1.06 -6.81 -9.45
CA ASP A 238 0.04 -6.83 -10.42
C ASP A 238 1.34 -6.57 -9.64
N GLU A 239 2.14 -7.61 -9.49
CA GLU A 239 3.34 -7.54 -8.66
C GLU A 239 4.42 -6.65 -9.27
N CYS A 240 4.46 -6.51 -10.58
CA CYS A 240 5.49 -5.73 -11.24
C CYS A 240 5.18 -4.23 -11.32
N CYS A 241 3.92 -3.86 -11.54
CA CYS A 241 3.50 -2.47 -11.68
C CYS A 241 2.77 -1.94 -10.44
N GLY A 242 1.67 -2.59 -10.04
CA GLY A 242 0.77 -2.08 -9.00
C GLY A 242 1.34 -2.20 -7.59
N THR A 243 1.86 -3.36 -7.22
CA THR A 243 2.33 -3.62 -5.85
C THR A 243 3.36 -2.61 -5.33
N PRO A 244 4.42 -2.23 -6.09
CA PRO A 244 5.36 -1.21 -5.63
C PRO A 244 4.71 0.15 -5.33
N PHE A 245 3.73 0.55 -6.15
CA PHE A 245 2.96 1.77 -5.93
C PHE A 245 2.06 1.67 -4.70
N ASN A 246 1.39 0.55 -4.50
CA ASN A 246 0.47 0.36 -3.38
C ASN A 246 1.21 0.30 -2.04
N ILE A 247 2.39 -0.33 -1.98
CA ILE A 247 3.25 -0.30 -0.78
C ILE A 247 3.61 1.15 -0.42
N ALA A 248 4.10 1.92 -1.39
CA ALA A 248 4.48 3.32 -1.16
C ALA A 248 3.24 4.18 -0.79
N SER A 249 2.13 4.03 -1.52
CA SER A 249 0.91 4.83 -1.34
C SER A 249 0.33 4.71 0.07
N TYR A 250 0.12 3.49 0.56
CA TYR A 250 -0.44 3.28 1.90
C TYR A 250 0.56 3.58 3.02
N SER A 251 1.85 3.48 2.75
CA SER A 251 2.87 3.96 3.67
C SER A 251 2.87 5.49 3.77
N PHE A 252 2.75 6.21 2.64
CA PHE A 252 2.55 7.66 2.64
C PHE A 252 1.26 8.05 3.37
N LEU A 253 0.15 7.34 3.14
CA LEU A 253 -1.12 7.59 3.82
C LEU A 253 -0.97 7.44 5.34
N THR A 254 -0.27 6.41 5.80
CA THR A 254 -0.04 6.17 7.22
C THR A 254 0.80 7.28 7.86
N HIS A 255 1.91 7.68 7.20
CA HIS A 255 2.72 8.82 7.64
C HIS A 255 1.92 10.13 7.66
N LEU A 256 1.10 10.37 6.63
CA LEU A 256 0.29 11.57 6.53
C LEU A 256 -0.75 11.64 7.65
N LEU A 257 -1.50 10.57 7.87
CA LEU A 257 -2.51 10.51 8.93
C LEU A 257 -1.86 10.63 10.32
N ALA A 258 -0.74 9.94 10.55
CA ALA A 258 0.00 10.06 11.80
C ALA A 258 0.40 11.52 12.04
N LYS A 259 1.04 12.18 11.07
CA LYS A 259 1.46 13.58 11.19
C LYS A 259 0.28 14.53 11.39
N HIS A 260 -0.80 14.36 10.62
CA HIS A 260 -1.98 15.21 10.68
C HIS A 260 -2.75 15.10 12.00
N CYS A 261 -2.71 13.91 12.62
CA CYS A 261 -3.42 13.62 13.87
C CYS A 261 -2.54 13.68 15.14
N GLY A 262 -1.25 14.08 15.01
CA GLY A 262 -0.33 14.15 16.15
C GLY A 262 0.06 12.77 16.70
N LEU A 263 0.20 11.79 15.82
CA LEU A 263 0.62 10.42 16.08
C LEU A 263 1.96 10.12 15.40
N GLU A 264 2.48 8.91 15.62
CA GLU A 264 3.69 8.39 15.00
C GLU A 264 3.32 7.24 14.05
N ALA A 265 3.83 7.26 12.80
CA ALA A 265 3.67 6.13 11.89
C ALA A 265 4.48 4.94 12.43
N TYR A 266 3.83 3.77 12.52
CA TYR A 266 4.43 2.61 13.15
C TYR A 266 4.66 1.46 12.17
N GLU A 267 3.62 1.00 11.48
CA GLU A 267 3.72 -0.12 10.55
C GLU A 267 2.66 -0.08 9.45
N PHE A 268 2.98 -0.73 8.34
CA PHE A 268 2.06 -1.02 7.25
C PHE A 268 1.98 -2.53 7.02
N ILE A 269 0.79 -3.09 7.08
CA ILE A 269 0.51 -4.51 6.84
C ILE A 269 -0.29 -4.64 5.54
N TYR A 270 0.17 -5.46 4.63
CA TYR A 270 -0.41 -5.62 3.31
C TYR A 270 -0.93 -7.05 3.10
N PHE A 271 -2.25 -7.21 3.07
CA PHE A 271 -2.92 -8.48 2.77
C PHE A 271 -3.29 -8.55 1.29
N LYS A 272 -2.95 -9.63 0.64
CA LYS A 272 -3.03 -9.79 -0.81
C LYS A 272 -3.85 -11.03 -1.17
N GLY A 273 -4.79 -10.86 -2.12
CA GLY A 273 -5.56 -11.95 -2.71
C GLY A 273 -4.81 -12.60 -3.87
N ASN A 274 -5.30 -12.43 -5.11
CA ASN A 274 -4.59 -12.89 -6.30
C ASN A 274 -3.32 -12.07 -6.54
N CYS A 275 -2.16 -12.70 -6.49
CA CYS A 275 -0.84 -12.13 -6.75
C CYS A 275 -0.35 -12.65 -8.09
N HIS A 276 -0.10 -11.76 -9.06
CA HIS A 276 0.23 -12.20 -10.40
C HIS A 276 1.34 -11.40 -11.07
N ILE A 277 2.04 -12.07 -11.99
CA ILE A 277 3.01 -11.50 -12.91
C ILE A 277 2.52 -11.75 -14.33
N TYR A 278 2.36 -10.71 -15.13
CA TYR A 278 2.04 -10.85 -16.55
C TYR A 278 3.18 -11.54 -17.30
N GLU A 279 2.85 -12.34 -18.31
CA GLU A 279 3.84 -13.10 -19.10
C GLU A 279 4.95 -12.20 -19.65
N GLU A 280 4.60 -11.01 -20.13
CA GLU A 280 5.53 -10.01 -20.65
C GLU A 280 6.43 -9.36 -19.59
N HIS A 281 6.11 -9.51 -18.29
CA HIS A 281 6.89 -8.97 -17.18
C HIS A 281 7.89 -9.98 -16.59
N ILE A 282 7.85 -11.25 -16.98
CA ILE A 282 8.66 -12.34 -16.41
C ILE A 282 10.15 -12.03 -16.44
N GLU A 283 10.68 -11.59 -17.58
CA GLU A 283 12.11 -11.32 -17.72
C GLU A 283 12.55 -10.11 -16.88
N GLY A 284 11.69 -9.09 -16.77
CA GLY A 284 11.92 -7.95 -15.87
C GLY A 284 11.92 -8.35 -14.40
N ALA A 285 11.01 -9.24 -13.99
CA ALA A 285 10.95 -9.77 -12.64
C ALA A 285 12.20 -10.60 -12.29
N LYS A 286 12.66 -11.46 -13.22
CA LYS A 286 13.92 -12.21 -13.05
C LYS A 286 15.13 -11.29 -12.90
N LEU A 287 15.19 -10.21 -13.68
CA LEU A 287 16.24 -9.19 -13.55
C LEU A 287 16.19 -8.52 -12.16
N GLN A 288 14.99 -8.19 -11.67
CA GLN A 288 14.82 -7.54 -10.36
C GLN A 288 15.29 -8.45 -9.23
N LEU A 289 15.06 -9.75 -9.31
CA LEU A 289 15.50 -10.76 -8.32
C LEU A 289 17.03 -10.87 -8.18
N GLN A 290 17.80 -10.42 -9.17
CA GLN A 290 19.27 -10.43 -9.11
C GLN A 290 19.86 -9.24 -8.33
N ARG A 291 19.00 -8.33 -7.82
CA ARG A 291 19.42 -7.08 -7.20
C ARG A 291 19.29 -7.16 -5.69
N VAL A 292 20.33 -6.70 -5.02
CA VAL A 292 20.33 -6.57 -3.55
C VAL A 292 19.69 -5.23 -3.18
N PRO A 293 18.66 -5.21 -2.33
CA PRO A 293 18.03 -3.97 -1.87
C PRO A 293 19.00 -3.04 -1.15
N TYR A 294 18.84 -1.73 -1.37
CA TYR A 294 19.43 -0.68 -0.54
C TYR A 294 18.53 -0.42 0.68
N PRO A 295 19.04 0.19 1.75
CA PRO A 295 18.20 0.63 2.87
C PRO A 295 17.01 1.47 2.39
N PHE A 296 15.83 1.26 2.99
CA PHE A 296 14.68 2.08 2.67
C PHE A 296 14.91 3.56 2.98
N PRO A 297 14.40 4.47 2.14
CA PRO A 297 14.45 5.90 2.39
C PRO A 297 13.62 6.31 3.60
N LYS A 298 13.74 7.58 3.97
CA LYS A 298 12.91 8.21 4.98
C LYS A 298 12.03 9.28 4.36
N VAL A 299 10.86 9.48 4.95
CA VAL A 299 9.95 10.56 4.59
C VAL A 299 9.80 11.54 5.75
N SER A 300 9.78 12.83 5.44
CA SER A 300 9.35 13.87 6.37
C SER A 300 8.24 14.71 5.75
N ILE A 301 7.28 15.13 6.58
CA ILE A 301 6.19 16.02 6.19
C ILE A 301 6.44 17.37 6.84
N GLN A 302 6.75 18.37 6.01
CA GLN A 302 7.29 19.67 6.43
C GLN A 302 6.24 20.59 7.03
N ARG A 303 4.96 20.41 6.65
CA ARG A 303 3.87 21.28 7.09
C ARG A 303 2.70 20.44 7.55
N ILE A 304 2.01 20.92 8.58
CA ILE A 304 0.69 20.42 8.94
C ILE A 304 -0.33 21.37 8.32
N ARG A 305 -1.27 20.80 7.53
CA ARG A 305 -2.37 21.53 6.93
C ARG A 305 -3.60 21.45 7.83
N GLU A 306 -4.49 22.43 7.68
CA GLU A 306 -5.76 22.46 8.41
C GLU A 306 -6.66 21.29 7.98
N ASN A 307 -6.84 21.13 6.67
CA ASN A 307 -7.63 20.05 6.10
C ASN A 307 -6.72 19.00 5.44
N ILE A 308 -7.14 17.73 5.50
CA ILE A 308 -6.40 16.63 4.89
C ILE A 308 -6.30 16.77 3.37
N SER A 309 -7.28 17.42 2.74
CA SER A 309 -7.32 17.68 1.30
C SER A 309 -6.37 18.78 0.81
N ASP A 310 -5.78 19.58 1.73
CA ASP A 310 -4.92 20.71 1.38
C ASP A 310 -3.45 20.32 1.18
N TYR A 311 -3.07 19.08 1.54
CA TYR A 311 -1.70 18.63 1.36
C TYR A 311 -1.32 18.56 -0.11
N GLN A 312 -0.08 18.98 -0.39
CA GLN A 312 0.53 18.98 -1.70
C GLN A 312 1.81 18.12 -1.68
N VAL A 313 2.30 17.73 -2.85
CA VAL A 313 3.52 16.93 -2.98
C VAL A 313 4.72 17.64 -2.34
N GLU A 314 4.76 18.96 -2.41
CA GLU A 314 5.81 19.82 -1.85
C GLU A 314 5.85 19.82 -0.31
N ASP A 315 4.81 19.34 0.34
CA ASP A 315 4.80 19.16 1.79
C ASP A 315 5.60 17.92 2.24
N PHE A 316 5.97 17.04 1.29
CA PHE A 316 6.67 15.80 1.54
C PHE A 316 8.10 15.85 0.99
N GLU A 317 9.05 15.39 1.79
CA GLU A 317 10.42 15.18 1.37
C GLU A 317 10.82 13.72 1.61
N VAL A 318 11.37 13.08 0.59
CA VAL A 318 11.94 11.73 0.66
C VAL A 318 13.46 11.87 0.68
N HIS A 319 14.07 11.37 1.73
CA HIS A 319 15.51 11.45 1.99
C HIS A 319 16.19 10.10 1.78
N GLU A 320 17.44 10.13 1.34
CA GLU A 320 18.31 8.95 1.25
C GLU A 320 17.76 7.86 0.31
N TYR A 321 17.00 8.23 -0.72
CA TYR A 321 16.47 7.24 -1.67
C TYR A 321 17.55 6.76 -2.66
N GLN A 322 18.26 5.71 -2.27
CA GLN A 322 19.13 4.93 -3.14
C GLN A 322 18.32 3.82 -3.82
N HIS A 323 18.55 3.57 -5.09
CA HIS A 323 17.81 2.55 -5.85
C HIS A 323 18.60 2.04 -7.04
N HIS A 324 18.29 0.83 -7.48
CA HIS A 324 18.74 0.30 -8.76
C HIS A 324 18.06 1.03 -9.94
N PRO A 325 18.60 0.92 -11.16
CA PRO A 325 17.97 1.49 -12.34
C PRO A 325 16.51 1.03 -12.52
N PRO A 326 15.66 1.83 -13.19
CA PRO A 326 14.28 1.41 -13.45
C PRO A 326 14.26 0.13 -14.30
N ILE A 327 13.20 -0.65 -14.14
CA ILE A 327 12.81 -1.72 -15.06
C ILE A 327 11.50 -1.26 -15.68
N ASN A 328 11.45 -1.23 -16.99
CA ASN A 328 10.27 -0.78 -17.71
C ASN A 328 9.27 -1.93 -17.83
N PHE A 329 8.26 -1.90 -16.99
CA PHE A 329 7.08 -2.77 -17.09
C PHE A 329 5.96 -1.97 -17.74
N GLN A 330 5.39 -2.49 -18.83
CA GLN A 330 4.23 -1.87 -19.46
C GLN A 330 2.99 -2.15 -18.62
N MET A 331 2.18 -1.12 -18.38
CA MET A 331 0.90 -1.32 -17.72
C MET A 331 -0.04 -2.09 -18.65
N VAL A 332 -0.60 -3.20 -18.15
CA VAL A 332 -1.61 -3.99 -18.85
C VAL A 332 -2.98 -3.50 -18.35
N ALA A 333 -3.76 -2.86 -19.24
CA ALA A 333 -5.04 -2.20 -18.92
C ALA A 333 -6.25 -3.12 -19.11
#